data_3e574cba11f037e2c172f38ecf765e65
#
_entry.id   3e574cba11f037e2c172f38ecf765e65
#
_cell.length_a   1.000
_cell.length_b   1.000
_cell.length_c   1.000
_cell.angle_alpha   90.00
_cell.angle_beta   90.00
_cell.angle_gamma   90.00
#
_symmetry.space_group_name_H-M   'P 1'
#
loop_
_entity.id
_entity.type
_entity.pdbx_description
1 polymer ?
#
loop_
_entity_poly.entity_id
_entity_poly.type
_entity_poly.pdbx_seq_one_letter_code
_entity_poly.pdbx_strand_id
1 'polypeptide(L)'
;MVTTTDPGLIAHLYRRAGFGATYNEIQALTNLEYDEIVENLLNPTDVEELNLDIARRYHLELNDTDSIIPQKGEWIYRMVNSKRHLQEKMTLFWHYVFATGAGKSMHYPASTTQIETFRSLCLTDMKTLLL
;
A
#
# COMPACT_ATOMS: atom_id res chain seq x y z
N MET A 1 -11.90 14.59 28.98
CA MET A 1 -10.48 14.15 29.03
C MET A 1 -10.09 13.86 27.59
N VAL A 2 -9.14 14.57 27.03
CA VAL A 2 -8.61 14.20 25.71
C VAL A 2 -7.68 13.02 26.01
N THR A 3 -8.10 11.82 25.67
CA THR A 3 -7.26 10.63 25.74
C THR A 3 -6.26 10.74 24.60
N THR A 4 -5.01 10.96 24.94
CA THR A 4 -3.93 10.98 23.97
C THR A 4 -3.37 9.57 23.81
N THR A 5 -3.39 9.06 22.58
CA THR A 5 -2.80 7.74 22.28
C THR A 5 -1.27 7.83 22.32
N ASP A 6 -0.62 6.83 22.94
CA ASP A 6 0.84 6.78 23.06
C ASP A 6 1.52 6.77 21.67
N PRO A 7 2.44 7.72 21.40
CA PRO A 7 3.17 7.76 20.13
C PRO A 7 3.95 6.47 19.82
N GLY A 8 4.45 5.79 20.85
CA GLY A 8 5.16 4.52 20.69
C GLY A 8 4.24 3.41 20.17
N LEU A 9 3.00 3.38 20.65
CA LEU A 9 1.97 2.43 20.20
C LEU A 9 1.56 2.71 18.76
N ILE A 10 1.38 3.98 18.39
CA ILE A 10 1.08 4.39 17.02
C ILE A 10 2.22 3.99 16.08
N ALA A 11 3.46 4.29 16.46
CA ALA A 11 4.63 3.92 15.68
C ALA A 11 4.75 2.39 15.51
N HIS A 12 4.41 1.61 16.54
CA HIS A 12 4.36 0.15 16.46
C HIS A 12 3.28 -0.31 15.46
N LEU A 13 2.06 0.24 15.56
CA LEU A 13 0.96 -0.07 14.66
C LEU A 13 1.35 0.19 13.19
N TYR A 14 1.90 1.37 12.89
CA TYR A 14 2.27 1.73 11.52
C TYR A 14 3.44 0.92 10.96
N ARG A 15 4.35 0.42 11.79
CA ARG A 15 5.37 -0.55 11.36
C ARG A 15 4.77 -1.91 11.03
N ARG A 16 3.71 -2.31 11.73
CA ARG A 16 3.03 -3.60 11.50
C ARG A 16 2.04 -3.53 10.34
N ALA A 17 1.22 -2.50 10.30
CA ALA A 17 0.16 -2.30 9.32
C ALA A 17 0.64 -1.61 8.02
N GLY A 18 1.86 -1.10 7.99
CA GLY A 18 2.42 -0.40 6.84
C GLY A 18 3.93 -0.54 6.77
N PHE A 19 4.57 0.49 6.25
CA PHE A 19 6.04 0.60 6.11
C PHE A 19 6.65 1.63 7.07
N GLY A 20 5.88 2.06 8.06
CA GLY A 20 6.22 3.09 9.03
C GLY A 20 5.40 4.37 8.83
N ALA A 21 5.65 5.35 9.66
CA ALA A 21 5.10 6.70 9.56
C ALA A 21 6.15 7.73 9.97
N THR A 22 6.04 8.94 9.45
CA THR A 22 6.92 10.04 9.82
C THR A 22 6.58 10.54 11.22
N TYR A 23 7.51 11.25 11.85
CA TYR A 23 7.29 11.86 13.15
C TYR A 23 6.04 12.76 13.16
N ASN A 24 5.85 13.58 12.13
CA ASN A 24 4.70 14.48 12.02
C ASN A 24 3.37 13.73 11.91
N GLU A 25 3.34 12.64 11.16
CA GLU A 25 2.16 11.76 11.06
C GLU A 25 1.82 11.13 12.40
N ILE A 26 2.82 10.61 13.11
CA ILE A 26 2.62 10.03 14.45
C ILE A 26 2.07 11.11 15.41
N GLN A 27 2.64 12.30 15.42
CA GLN A 27 2.18 13.39 16.30
C GLN A 27 0.74 13.82 15.98
N ALA A 28 0.35 13.89 14.70
CA ALA A 28 -1.00 14.22 14.31
C ALA A 28 -2.04 13.20 14.84
N LEU A 29 -1.65 11.92 14.88
CA LEU A 29 -2.50 10.82 15.32
C LEU A 29 -2.64 10.70 16.85
N THR A 30 -1.79 11.34 17.63
CA THR A 30 -1.86 11.26 19.11
C THR A 30 -3.15 11.83 19.69
N ASN A 31 -3.86 12.69 18.95
CA ASN A 31 -5.12 13.29 19.35
C ASN A 31 -6.35 12.40 19.06
N LEU A 32 -6.16 11.26 18.41
CA LEU A 32 -7.20 10.29 18.09
C LEU A 32 -7.16 9.12 19.08
N GLU A 33 -8.31 8.48 19.27
CA GLU A 33 -8.39 7.21 19.99
C GLU A 33 -7.73 6.11 19.16
N TYR A 34 -7.12 5.12 19.84
CA TYR A 34 -6.41 4.04 19.16
C TYR A 34 -7.30 3.24 18.20
N ASP A 35 -8.55 2.97 18.60
CA ASP A 35 -9.51 2.24 17.77
C ASP A 35 -9.91 3.03 16.51
N GLU A 36 -9.98 4.36 16.61
CA GLU A 36 -10.20 5.24 15.47
C GLU A 36 -9.03 5.20 14.48
N ILE A 37 -7.79 5.16 14.99
CA ILE A 37 -6.59 5.02 14.15
C ILE A 37 -6.61 3.68 13.42
N VAL A 38 -6.99 2.59 14.09
CA VAL A 38 -7.12 1.27 13.47
C VAL A 38 -8.21 1.27 12.41
N GLU A 39 -9.38 1.86 12.70
CA GLU A 39 -10.49 1.94 11.74
C GLU A 39 -10.12 2.73 10.48
N ASN A 40 -9.40 3.84 10.63
CA ASN A 40 -8.90 4.63 9.50
C ASN A 40 -7.88 3.86 8.63
N LEU A 41 -7.15 2.92 9.19
CA LEU A 41 -6.26 2.03 8.42
C LEU A 41 -7.04 0.95 7.67
N LEU A 42 -8.11 0.42 8.27
CA LEU A 42 -8.95 -0.62 7.66
C LEU A 42 -9.87 -0.06 6.58
N ASN A 43 -10.44 1.12 6.81
CA ASN A 43 -11.42 1.78 5.94
C ASN A 43 -10.95 3.19 5.55
N PRO A 44 -9.94 3.34 4.68
CA PRO A 44 -9.38 4.63 4.30
C PRO A 44 -10.27 5.37 3.28
N THR A 45 -11.55 5.59 3.60
CA THR A 45 -12.55 6.21 2.70
C THR A 45 -12.21 7.65 2.36
N ASP A 46 -11.65 8.38 3.32
CA ASP A 46 -11.29 9.79 3.19
C ASP A 46 -9.85 10.02 2.72
N VAL A 47 -9.13 8.93 2.43
CA VAL A 47 -7.75 9.01 1.97
C VAL A 47 -7.70 8.94 0.46
N GLU A 48 -7.27 10.02 -0.17
CA GLU A 48 -7.08 10.09 -1.61
C GLU A 48 -6.09 9.03 -2.10
N GLU A 49 -6.41 8.42 -3.24
CA GLU A 49 -5.47 7.52 -3.90
C GLU A 49 -4.25 8.28 -4.42
N LEU A 50 -3.10 7.61 -4.38
CA LEU A 50 -1.86 8.20 -4.87
C LEU A 50 -1.97 8.46 -6.37
N ASN A 51 -1.87 9.74 -6.76
CA ASN A 51 -1.80 10.13 -8.16
C ASN A 51 -0.38 9.87 -8.70
N LEU A 52 -0.30 9.01 -9.71
CA LEU A 52 0.96 8.64 -10.35
C LEU A 52 1.33 9.54 -11.54
N ASP A 53 0.46 10.45 -11.95
CA ASP A 53 0.70 11.28 -13.13
C ASP A 53 1.99 12.09 -13.04
N ILE A 54 2.29 12.59 -11.85
CA ILE A 54 3.54 13.34 -11.61
C ILE A 54 4.74 12.40 -11.77
N ALA A 55 4.72 11.23 -11.14
CA ALA A 55 5.81 10.28 -11.24
C ALA A 55 6.05 9.85 -12.70
N ARG A 56 4.97 9.55 -13.45
CA ARG A 56 5.03 9.14 -14.85
C ARG A 56 5.49 10.24 -15.80
N ARG A 57 5.24 11.52 -15.49
CA ARG A 57 5.75 12.66 -16.27
C ARG A 57 7.25 12.85 -16.13
N TYR A 58 7.79 12.64 -14.94
CA TYR A 58 9.23 12.81 -14.68
C TYR A 58 10.04 11.55 -14.97
N HIS A 59 9.39 10.38 -15.00
CA HIS A 59 9.99 9.08 -15.22
C HIS A 59 9.28 8.36 -16.36
N LEU A 60 9.62 8.74 -17.59
CA LEU A 60 8.97 8.21 -18.81
C LEU A 60 9.12 6.70 -18.94
N GLU A 61 10.18 6.13 -18.37
CA GLU A 61 10.40 4.69 -18.27
C GLU A 61 9.29 3.96 -17.50
N LEU A 62 8.52 4.64 -16.63
CA LEU A 62 7.39 4.05 -15.92
C LEU A 62 6.21 3.72 -16.87
N ASN A 63 6.21 4.24 -18.09
CA ASN A 63 5.20 3.94 -19.09
C ASN A 63 5.56 2.74 -19.97
N ASP A 64 6.77 2.19 -19.83
CA ASP A 64 7.19 1.00 -20.58
C ASP A 64 6.49 -0.24 -20.01
N THR A 65 5.62 -0.86 -20.81
CA THR A 65 4.87 -2.07 -20.46
C THR A 65 5.63 -3.36 -20.79
N ASP A 66 6.73 -3.26 -21.53
CA ASP A 66 7.50 -4.41 -21.99
C ASP A 66 8.68 -4.74 -21.07
N SER A 67 8.75 -4.07 -19.92
CA SER A 67 9.78 -4.25 -18.90
C SER A 67 9.18 -4.39 -17.51
N ILE A 68 9.83 -5.20 -16.67
CA ILE A 68 9.47 -5.37 -15.25
C ILE A 68 10.01 -4.24 -14.37
N ILE A 69 11.01 -3.49 -14.86
CA ILE A 69 11.71 -2.47 -14.06
C ILE A 69 10.77 -1.30 -13.70
N PRO A 70 10.03 -0.72 -14.67
CA PRO A 70 9.07 0.34 -14.38
C PRO A 70 8.00 -0.09 -13.36
N GLN A 71 7.47 -1.29 -13.50
CA GLN A 71 6.44 -1.83 -12.60
C GLN A 71 6.95 -1.96 -11.16
N LYS A 72 8.19 -2.42 -10.97
CA LYS A 72 8.84 -2.45 -9.66
C LYS A 72 9.04 -1.05 -9.10
N GLY A 73 9.48 -0.11 -9.93
CA GLY A 73 9.69 1.28 -9.56
C GLY A 73 8.38 1.94 -9.10
N GLU A 74 7.31 1.78 -9.87
CA GLU A 74 5.99 2.29 -9.51
C GLU A 74 5.49 1.69 -8.19
N TRP A 75 5.66 0.40 -7.99
CA TRP A 75 5.21 -0.25 -6.77
C TRP A 75 5.99 0.23 -5.53
N ILE A 76 7.31 0.36 -5.64
CA ILE A 76 8.12 0.94 -4.57
C ILE A 76 7.69 2.38 -4.28
N TYR A 77 7.46 3.18 -5.33
CA TYR A 77 6.96 4.55 -5.19
C TYR A 77 5.63 4.61 -4.42
N ARG A 78 4.70 3.68 -4.71
CA ARG A 78 3.43 3.55 -3.98
C ARG A 78 3.65 3.18 -2.51
N MET A 79 4.51 2.21 -2.21
CA MET A 79 4.82 1.80 -0.83
C MET A 79 5.36 2.95 0.02
N VAL A 80 6.11 3.88 -0.59
CA VAL A 80 6.71 5.02 0.11
C VAL A 80 5.75 6.19 0.25
N ASN A 81 4.91 6.45 -0.76
CA ASN A 81 4.15 7.69 -0.87
C ASN A 81 2.64 7.53 -0.63
N SER A 82 2.11 6.30 -0.69
CA SER A 82 0.68 6.06 -0.45
C SER A 82 0.32 6.33 1.01
N LYS A 83 -0.77 7.03 1.21
CA LYS A 83 -1.40 7.21 2.53
C LYS A 83 -2.26 6.02 2.95
N ARG A 84 -2.52 5.09 2.05
CA ARG A 84 -3.25 3.84 2.30
C ARG A 84 -2.27 2.74 2.72
N HIS A 85 -1.62 2.92 3.86
CA HIS A 85 -0.49 2.11 4.33
C HIS A 85 -0.81 0.60 4.40
N LEU A 86 -1.96 0.25 4.99
CA LEU A 86 -2.37 -1.15 5.14
C LEU A 86 -2.67 -1.80 3.79
N GLN A 87 -3.27 -1.07 2.86
CA GLN A 87 -3.56 -1.57 1.51
C GLN A 87 -2.27 -2.01 0.80
N GLU A 88 -1.24 -1.18 0.78
CA GLU A 88 0.03 -1.51 0.13
C GLU A 88 0.76 -2.65 0.85
N LYS A 89 0.67 -2.70 2.18
CA LYS A 89 1.24 -3.79 2.98
C LYS A 89 0.57 -5.13 2.69
N MET A 90 -0.77 -5.15 2.61
CA MET A 90 -1.54 -6.35 2.30
C MET A 90 -1.38 -6.78 0.84
N THR A 91 -1.24 -5.83 -0.08
CA THR A 91 -0.89 -6.12 -1.48
C THR A 91 0.43 -6.88 -1.57
N LEU A 92 1.45 -6.42 -0.83
CA LEU A 92 2.75 -7.10 -0.77
C LEU A 92 2.63 -8.50 -0.14
N PHE A 93 1.82 -8.64 0.91
CA PHE A 93 1.56 -9.94 1.56
C PHE A 93 0.91 -10.93 0.57
N TRP A 94 -0.14 -10.52 -0.13
CA TRP A 94 -0.81 -11.39 -1.11
C TRP A 94 0.09 -11.73 -2.30
N HIS A 95 0.89 -10.77 -2.76
CA HIS A 95 1.89 -11.06 -3.79
C HIS A 95 2.92 -12.09 -3.32
N TYR A 96 3.32 -12.08 -2.05
CA TYR A 96 4.20 -13.11 -1.51
C TYR A 96 3.53 -14.49 -1.47
N VAL A 97 2.25 -14.55 -1.06
CA VAL A 97 1.48 -15.81 -0.96
C VAL A 97 1.20 -16.41 -2.35
N PHE A 98 0.82 -15.57 -3.32
CA PHE A 98 0.47 -15.99 -4.68
C PHE A 98 1.53 -15.60 -5.72
N ALA A 99 2.79 -15.56 -5.32
CA ALA A 99 3.88 -15.07 -6.16
C ALA A 99 3.97 -15.83 -7.49
N THR A 100 3.80 -15.09 -8.57
CA THR A 100 4.16 -15.51 -9.92
C THR A 100 5.51 -14.88 -10.27
N GLY A 101 6.48 -15.71 -10.63
CA GLY A 101 7.80 -15.21 -11.03
C GLY A 101 7.72 -14.55 -12.41
N ALA A 102 7.91 -13.24 -12.48
CA ALA A 102 7.92 -12.48 -13.73
C ALA A 102 8.90 -13.06 -14.77
N GLY A 103 10.04 -13.60 -14.33
CA GLY A 103 11.01 -14.27 -15.20
C GLY A 103 10.55 -15.63 -15.78
N LYS A 104 9.43 -16.17 -15.27
CA LYS A 104 8.85 -17.42 -15.80
C LYS A 104 7.65 -17.16 -16.71
N SER A 105 6.84 -16.15 -16.39
CA SER A 105 5.65 -15.82 -17.18
C SER A 105 5.98 -15.01 -18.44
N MET A 106 7.05 -14.20 -18.39
CA MET A 106 7.46 -13.25 -19.44
C MET A 106 6.32 -12.35 -19.95
N HIS A 107 5.24 -12.23 -19.17
CA HIS A 107 4.06 -11.45 -19.51
C HIS A 107 3.83 -10.38 -18.43
N TYR A 108 4.55 -9.28 -18.56
CA TYR A 108 4.55 -8.21 -17.56
C TYR A 108 3.18 -7.55 -17.34
N PRO A 109 2.34 -7.32 -18.38
CA PRO A 109 0.99 -6.80 -18.18
C PRO A 109 0.13 -7.65 -17.25
N ALA A 110 0.21 -8.99 -17.36
CA ALA A 110 -0.52 -9.88 -16.45
C ALA A 110 -0.04 -9.76 -15.00
N SER A 111 1.26 -9.59 -14.80
CA SER A 111 1.82 -9.36 -13.46
C SER A 111 1.31 -8.05 -12.86
N THR A 112 1.22 -6.99 -13.66
CA THR A 112 0.65 -5.71 -13.22
C THR A 112 -0.82 -5.86 -12.87
N THR A 113 -1.62 -6.51 -13.71
CA THR A 113 -3.04 -6.79 -13.44
C THR A 113 -3.21 -7.59 -12.14
N GLN A 114 -2.37 -8.59 -11.89
CA GLN A 114 -2.40 -9.37 -10.65
C GLN A 114 -2.15 -8.49 -9.43
N ILE A 115 -1.13 -7.62 -9.47
CA ILE A 115 -0.82 -6.70 -8.36
C ILE A 115 -1.98 -5.72 -8.13
N GLU A 116 -2.58 -5.18 -9.18
CA GLU A 116 -3.76 -4.29 -9.05
C GLU A 116 -4.97 -5.04 -8.48
N THR A 117 -5.18 -6.28 -8.86
CA THR A 117 -6.23 -7.15 -8.28
C THR A 117 -5.96 -7.34 -6.78
N PHE A 118 -4.74 -7.67 -6.38
CA PHE A 118 -4.40 -7.79 -4.97
C PHE A 118 -4.60 -6.49 -4.21
N ARG A 119 -4.29 -5.34 -4.82
CA ARG A 119 -4.49 -4.03 -4.21
C ARG A 119 -5.97 -3.72 -4.00
N SER A 120 -6.80 -3.98 -4.98
CA SER A 120 -8.25 -3.71 -4.91
C SER A 120 -8.97 -4.64 -3.92
N LEU A 121 -8.50 -5.88 -3.77
CA LEU A 121 -9.14 -6.91 -2.95
C LEU A 121 -8.36 -7.26 -1.67
N CYS A 122 -7.34 -6.48 -1.32
CA CYS A 122 -6.36 -6.82 -0.27
C CYS A 122 -6.95 -7.06 1.12
N LEU A 123 -8.08 -6.46 1.45
CA LEU A 123 -8.78 -6.57 2.73
C LEU A 123 -10.08 -7.39 2.65
N THR A 124 -10.30 -8.09 1.54
CA THR A 124 -11.44 -9.00 1.39
C THR A 124 -11.10 -10.40 1.90
N ASP A 125 -12.09 -11.29 1.88
CA ASP A 125 -11.88 -12.70 2.20
C ASP A 125 -11.12 -13.43 1.09
N MET A 126 -10.46 -14.53 1.47
CA MET A 126 -9.63 -15.31 0.55
C MET A 126 -10.41 -15.89 -0.65
N LYS A 127 -11.69 -16.18 -0.48
CA LYS A 127 -12.54 -16.70 -1.56
C LYS A 127 -12.74 -15.64 -2.64
N THR A 128 -13.05 -14.42 -2.25
CA THR A 128 -13.21 -13.27 -3.16
C THR A 128 -11.91 -12.96 -3.90
N LEU A 129 -10.76 -13.12 -3.23
CA LEU A 129 -9.45 -12.89 -3.83
C LEU A 129 -9.09 -13.94 -4.92
N LEU A 130 -9.65 -15.16 -4.83
CA LEU A 130 -9.35 -16.29 -5.73
C LEU A 130 -10.34 -16.44 -6.89
N LEU A 131 -11.43 -15.71 -6.90
CA LEU A 131 -12.47 -15.72 -7.93
C LEU A 131 -12.30 -14.60 -8.95
#